data_b0a26471e1c375c6b4a37271ee129f6b
#
_entry.id   b0a26471e1c375c6b4a37271ee129f6b
#
_cell.length_a   1.000
_cell.length_b   1.000
_cell.length_c   1.000
_cell.angle_alpha   90.00
_cell.angle_beta   90.00
_cell.angle_gamma   90.00
#
_symmetry.space_group_name_H-M   'P 1'
#
loop_
_entity.id
_entity.type
_entity.pdbx_description
1 polymer ?
#
loop_
_entity_poly.entity_id
_entity_poly.type
_entity_poly.pdbx_seq_one_letter_code
_entity_poly.pdbx_strand_id
1 'polypeptide(L)'
;STRKESSAASDVYKRQKKSSLTFAPEAGSQRLRDVINKGLTEEVILQGSALAFEGGWTRVKLYFMLGHPTETEEDIRGIAELSNKIAATFFDTVPKEKRVNGRVQIVTSTSFFVPKPFTPFQWAPQCTKEEFVEKAYLTRKSISEQLNQKSIKYNWHEADVSVLEGVLARGDRKLSQVLLYVYNKGCFYDAWSEYFHNDVWMEAFEACGLDPDFYSHRERPLDEILPWDFLDCGVSRAFLEREWQKAKNETISPNCKQACQGCGAARFGCGICVEPRG
;
A
#
# COMPACT_ATOMS: atom_id res chain seq x y z
N SER A 1 35.15 29.98 24.82
CA SER A 1 33.81 30.56 24.90
C SER A 1 32.81 29.46 24.50
N THR A 2 32.32 28.69 25.50
CA THR A 2 31.27 27.68 25.32
C THR A 2 29.94 28.40 25.15
N ARG A 3 29.35 28.30 23.95
CA ARG A 3 27.97 28.73 23.72
C ARG A 3 27.07 27.87 24.57
N LYS A 4 26.45 28.47 25.58
CA LYS A 4 25.24 27.89 26.23
C LYS A 4 24.14 27.95 25.18
N GLU A 5 23.71 26.78 24.69
CA GLU A 5 22.49 26.69 23.90
C GLU A 5 21.34 27.22 24.75
N SER A 6 20.58 28.13 24.20
CA SER A 6 19.49 28.80 24.86
C SER A 6 18.46 27.75 25.34
N SER A 7 18.25 27.69 26.66
CA SER A 7 17.24 26.83 27.29
C SER A 7 15.84 27.04 26.71
N ALA A 8 15.57 28.24 26.17
CA ALA A 8 14.33 28.58 25.47
C ALA A 8 14.12 27.79 24.17
N ALA A 9 15.17 27.57 23.37
CA ALA A 9 15.06 26.77 22.12
C ALA A 9 14.77 25.29 22.44
N SER A 10 15.41 24.75 23.47
CA SER A 10 15.16 23.39 23.94
C SER A 10 13.71 23.21 24.50
N ASP A 11 13.18 24.24 25.17
CA ASP A 11 11.84 24.20 25.75
C ASP A 11 10.74 24.36 24.68
N VAL A 12 10.98 25.15 23.63
CA VAL A 12 10.09 25.26 22.46
C VAL A 12 10.03 23.92 21.72
N TYR A 13 11.13 23.21 21.56
CA TYR A 13 11.17 21.91 20.90
C TYR A 13 10.40 20.85 21.71
N LYS A 14 10.43 20.90 23.03
CA LYS A 14 9.69 20.00 23.93
C LYS A 14 8.19 20.28 23.94
N ARG A 15 7.75 21.51 23.63
CA ARG A 15 6.35 21.92 23.58
C ARG A 15 5.69 21.74 22.23
N GLN A 16 6.44 21.43 21.16
CA GLN A 16 5.85 21.18 19.85
C GLN A 16 4.96 19.93 19.94
N LYS A 17 3.71 20.09 19.52
CA LYS A 17 2.76 18.99 19.42
C LYS A 17 3.29 18.00 18.40
N LYS A 18 3.69 16.80 18.85
CA LYS A 18 4.21 15.76 17.97
C LYS A 18 3.16 15.40 16.93
N SER A 19 3.56 15.41 15.65
CA SER A 19 2.73 14.93 14.55
C SER A 19 2.53 13.41 14.67
N SER A 20 1.68 12.83 13.82
CA SER A 20 1.53 11.38 13.75
C SER A 20 2.76 10.73 13.11
N LEU A 21 3.15 9.55 13.58
CA LEU A 21 4.06 8.66 12.86
C LEU A 21 3.27 7.80 11.87
N THR A 22 3.90 7.46 10.78
CA THR A 22 3.30 6.64 9.72
C THR A 22 4.11 5.37 9.52
N PHE A 23 3.43 4.24 9.55
CA PHE A 23 3.96 2.94 9.15
C PHE A 23 3.15 2.41 7.97
N ALA A 24 3.79 1.72 7.06
CA ALA A 24 3.15 1.08 5.93
C ALA A 24 3.42 -0.45 5.95
N PRO A 25 2.68 -1.21 6.77
CA PRO A 25 2.79 -2.66 6.77
C PRO A 25 2.35 -3.28 5.43
N GLU A 26 1.48 -2.62 4.70
CA GLU A 26 0.85 -2.98 3.41
C GLU A 26 -0.13 -4.14 3.53
N ALA A 27 0.14 -5.16 4.37
CA ALA A 27 -0.72 -6.32 4.58
C ALA A 27 -0.90 -6.63 6.07
N GLY A 28 -2.04 -7.21 6.44
CA GLY A 28 -2.40 -7.51 7.82
C GLY A 28 -1.63 -8.67 8.43
N SER A 29 -1.41 -9.73 7.66
CA SER A 29 -0.71 -10.94 8.10
C SER A 29 0.77 -10.94 7.69
N GLN A 30 1.60 -11.72 8.41
CA GLN A 30 2.99 -11.96 8.00
C GLN A 30 3.04 -12.70 6.68
N ARG A 31 2.18 -13.71 6.49
CA ARG A 31 2.08 -14.48 5.25
C ARG A 31 1.93 -13.55 4.02
N LEU A 32 0.97 -12.62 4.08
CA LEU A 32 0.72 -11.74 2.95
C LEU A 32 1.81 -10.68 2.78
N ARG A 33 2.47 -10.23 3.87
CA ARG A 33 3.69 -9.40 3.76
C ARG A 33 4.83 -10.15 3.06
N ASP A 34 4.93 -11.45 3.29
CA ASP A 34 5.93 -12.30 2.62
C ASP A 34 5.60 -12.49 1.14
N VAL A 35 4.33 -12.69 0.77
CA VAL A 35 3.86 -12.74 -0.62
C VAL A 35 4.26 -11.49 -1.40
N ILE A 36 4.10 -10.30 -0.82
CA ILE A 36 4.48 -9.04 -1.46
C ILE A 36 5.96 -8.69 -1.24
N ASN A 37 6.71 -9.58 -0.62
CA ASN A 37 8.14 -9.44 -0.31
C ASN A 37 8.46 -8.13 0.44
N LYS A 38 7.59 -7.73 1.39
CA LYS A 38 7.72 -6.46 2.13
C LYS A 38 8.93 -6.44 3.06
N GLY A 39 9.38 -7.60 3.54
CA GLY A 39 10.54 -7.72 4.43
C GLY A 39 10.38 -7.04 5.78
N LEU A 40 9.14 -6.85 6.23
CA LEU A 40 8.79 -6.19 7.51
C LEU A 40 8.04 -7.17 8.40
N THR A 41 8.63 -7.54 9.55
CA THR A 41 7.99 -8.45 10.49
C THR A 41 7.06 -7.73 11.47
N GLU A 42 6.11 -8.47 12.04
CA GLU A 42 5.21 -7.95 13.08
C GLU A 42 6.00 -7.42 14.29
N GLU A 43 7.06 -8.13 14.71
CA GLU A 43 7.92 -7.72 15.82
C GLU A 43 8.56 -6.35 15.57
N VAL A 44 9.10 -6.12 14.39
CA VAL A 44 9.71 -4.83 14.01
C VAL A 44 8.68 -3.70 14.03
N ILE A 45 7.44 -3.96 13.60
CA ILE A 45 6.35 -2.99 13.65
C ILE A 45 6.00 -2.66 15.11
N LEU A 46 5.86 -3.68 15.97
CA LEU A 46 5.50 -3.48 17.37
C LEU A 46 6.63 -2.79 18.15
N GLN A 47 7.88 -3.19 17.94
CA GLN A 47 9.05 -2.53 18.55
C GLN A 47 9.16 -1.07 18.12
N GLY A 48 9.00 -0.77 16.81
CA GLY A 48 9.00 0.59 16.32
C GLY A 48 7.87 1.43 16.92
N SER A 49 6.70 0.83 17.13
CA SER A 49 5.56 1.47 17.77
C SER A 49 5.83 1.75 19.26
N ALA A 50 6.43 0.80 19.99
CA ALA A 50 6.81 0.98 21.38
C ALA A 50 7.79 2.14 21.55
N LEU A 51 8.86 2.18 20.77
CA LEU A 51 9.85 3.28 20.77
C LEU A 51 9.19 4.64 20.46
N ALA A 52 8.23 4.66 19.53
CA ALA A 52 7.47 5.86 19.25
C ALA A 52 6.66 6.34 20.46
N PHE A 53 5.97 5.42 21.14
CA PHE A 53 5.17 5.73 22.33
C PHE A 53 6.03 6.18 23.50
N GLU A 54 7.16 5.55 23.76
CA GLU A 54 8.18 5.99 24.73
C GLU A 54 8.67 7.41 24.39
N GLY A 55 8.90 7.67 23.11
CA GLY A 55 9.24 9.00 22.59
C GLY A 55 8.12 10.03 22.72
N GLY A 56 6.90 9.65 23.20
CA GLY A 56 5.77 10.52 23.48
C GLY A 56 4.85 10.79 22.29
N TRP A 57 4.90 9.99 21.22
CA TRP A 57 3.85 9.97 20.20
C TRP A 57 2.61 9.27 20.75
N THR A 58 1.45 9.79 20.42
CA THR A 58 0.15 9.22 20.80
C THR A 58 -0.76 8.97 19.59
N ARG A 59 -0.25 9.26 18.39
CA ARG A 59 -0.95 9.01 17.14
C ARG A 59 -0.05 8.28 16.17
N VAL A 60 -0.53 7.13 15.69
CA VAL A 60 0.11 6.31 14.64
C VAL A 60 -0.86 6.16 13.48
N LYS A 61 -0.36 6.33 12.26
CA LYS A 61 -1.06 6.01 11.02
C LYS A 61 -0.51 4.72 10.44
N LEU A 62 -1.41 3.84 10.05
CA LEU A 62 -1.09 2.57 9.41
C LEU A 62 -1.70 2.56 8.00
N TYR A 63 -0.89 2.23 7.02
CA TYR A 63 -1.36 2.05 5.65
C TYR A 63 -1.29 0.58 5.27
N PHE A 64 -2.40 0.11 4.69
CA PHE A 64 -2.56 -1.24 4.16
C PHE A 64 -3.18 -1.16 2.76
N MET A 65 -3.05 -2.24 2.01
CA MET A 65 -3.80 -2.45 0.77
C MET A 65 -4.69 -3.68 0.91
N LEU A 66 -5.88 -3.63 0.32
CA LEU A 66 -6.82 -4.74 0.17
C LEU A 66 -6.83 -5.23 -1.27
N GLY A 67 -7.06 -6.51 -1.49
CA GLY A 67 -7.13 -7.10 -2.82
C GLY A 67 -5.79 -7.54 -3.37
N HIS A 68 -4.80 -7.79 -2.53
CA HIS A 68 -3.54 -8.42 -2.97
C HIS A 68 -3.78 -9.80 -3.60
N PRO A 69 -2.96 -10.21 -4.56
CA PRO A 69 -2.97 -11.60 -5.01
C PRO A 69 -2.80 -12.56 -3.83
N THR A 70 -3.54 -13.66 -3.82
CA THR A 70 -3.60 -14.69 -2.76
C THR A 70 -4.15 -14.24 -1.40
N GLU A 71 -4.71 -13.04 -1.29
CA GLU A 71 -5.30 -12.53 -0.04
C GLU A 71 -6.48 -13.39 0.42
N THR A 72 -6.48 -13.75 1.70
CA THR A 72 -7.56 -14.50 2.36
C THR A 72 -8.32 -13.61 3.37
N GLU A 73 -9.45 -14.09 3.89
CA GLU A 73 -10.17 -13.39 4.97
C GLU A 73 -9.30 -13.24 6.23
N GLU A 74 -8.47 -14.21 6.55
CA GLU A 74 -7.54 -14.16 7.68
C GLU A 74 -6.53 -13.02 7.54
N ASP A 75 -6.05 -12.78 6.32
CA ASP A 75 -5.13 -11.65 6.05
C ASP A 75 -5.83 -10.31 6.27
N ILE A 76 -7.09 -10.21 5.85
CA ILE A 76 -7.92 -9.00 6.05
C ILE A 76 -8.18 -8.79 7.54
N ARG A 77 -8.56 -9.84 8.30
CA ARG A 77 -8.72 -9.78 9.76
C ARG A 77 -7.43 -9.41 10.47
N GLY A 78 -6.30 -9.87 9.96
CA GLY A 78 -4.96 -9.51 10.44
C GLY A 78 -4.70 -7.99 10.48
N ILE A 79 -5.36 -7.19 9.62
CA ILE A 79 -5.28 -5.72 9.67
C ILE A 79 -5.85 -5.20 11.00
N ALA A 80 -6.99 -5.73 11.43
CA ALA A 80 -7.62 -5.35 12.69
C ALA A 80 -6.80 -5.82 13.88
N GLU A 81 -6.27 -7.03 13.84
CA GLU A 81 -5.43 -7.61 14.89
C GLU A 81 -4.13 -6.83 15.07
N LEU A 82 -3.42 -6.52 13.99
CA LEU A 82 -2.19 -5.73 14.05
C LEU A 82 -2.46 -4.32 14.59
N SER A 83 -3.54 -3.68 14.15
CA SER A 83 -3.96 -2.37 14.67
C SER A 83 -4.27 -2.43 16.17
N ASN A 84 -4.91 -3.51 16.64
CA ASN A 84 -5.19 -3.74 18.05
C ASN A 84 -3.92 -4.00 18.87
N LYS A 85 -2.98 -4.81 18.36
CA LYS A 85 -1.69 -5.07 19.01
C LYS A 85 -0.89 -3.78 19.18
N ILE A 86 -0.86 -2.90 18.17
CA ILE A 86 -0.21 -1.60 18.26
C ILE A 86 -0.89 -0.72 19.31
N ALA A 87 -2.22 -0.72 19.39
CA ALA A 87 -2.94 0.01 20.43
C ALA A 87 -2.63 -0.55 21.84
N ALA A 88 -2.56 -1.88 21.99
CA ALA A 88 -2.17 -2.54 23.23
C ALA A 88 -0.74 -2.16 23.65
N THR A 89 0.21 -2.15 22.71
CA THR A 89 1.60 -1.75 22.94
C THR A 89 1.70 -0.37 23.62
N PHE A 90 0.84 0.58 23.25
CA PHE A 90 0.81 1.87 23.95
C PHE A 90 0.47 1.73 25.44
N PHE A 91 -0.52 0.90 25.76
CA PHE A 91 -0.94 0.71 27.14
C PHE A 91 0.08 -0.09 27.96
N ASP A 92 0.86 -0.96 27.32
CA ASP A 92 1.92 -1.73 27.98
C ASP A 92 3.20 -0.89 28.19
N THR A 93 3.51 -0.01 27.22
CA THR A 93 4.76 0.76 27.21
C THR A 93 4.65 2.06 28.02
N VAL A 94 3.51 2.77 27.97
CA VAL A 94 3.35 4.08 28.58
C VAL A 94 2.64 3.96 29.95
N PRO A 95 3.33 4.28 31.07
CA PRO A 95 2.70 4.29 32.40
C PRO A 95 1.48 5.22 32.48
N LYS A 96 0.49 4.83 33.30
CA LYS A 96 -0.79 5.59 33.42
C LYS A 96 -0.58 7.07 33.70
N GLU A 97 0.40 7.38 34.56
CA GLU A 97 0.72 8.74 35.00
C GLU A 97 1.27 9.63 33.86
N LYS A 98 1.85 9.00 32.84
CA LYS A 98 2.43 9.69 31.66
C LYS A 98 1.48 9.78 30.48
N ARG A 99 0.29 9.16 30.55
CA ARG A 99 -0.68 9.15 29.45
C ARG A 99 -1.41 10.49 29.38
N VAL A 100 -0.99 11.37 28.50
CA VAL A 100 -1.70 12.65 28.22
C VAL A 100 -3.10 12.33 27.71
N ASN A 101 -4.13 12.71 28.47
CA ASN A 101 -5.55 12.41 28.21
C ASN A 101 -5.91 10.91 28.11
N GLY A 102 -5.01 10.00 28.53
CA GLY A 102 -5.25 8.56 28.58
C GLY A 102 -5.55 7.87 27.23
N ARG A 103 -5.30 8.54 26.09
CA ARG A 103 -5.73 8.06 24.77
C ARG A 103 -4.59 7.93 23.79
N VAL A 104 -4.57 6.81 23.08
CA VAL A 104 -3.82 6.60 21.85
C VAL A 104 -4.79 6.64 20.67
N GLN A 105 -4.33 7.08 19.52
CA GLN A 105 -5.10 7.03 18.28
C GLN A 105 -4.31 6.28 17.21
N ILE A 106 -4.84 5.14 16.80
CA ILE A 106 -4.37 4.39 15.64
C ILE A 106 -5.30 4.72 14.48
N VAL A 107 -4.75 5.27 13.41
CA VAL A 107 -5.51 5.56 12.19
C VAL A 107 -5.12 4.50 11.17
N THR A 108 -5.99 3.53 10.98
CA THR A 108 -5.84 2.45 9.99
C THR A 108 -6.50 2.91 8.70
N SER A 109 -5.72 2.99 7.64
CA SER A 109 -6.20 3.39 6.31
C SER A 109 -5.90 2.28 5.32
N THR A 110 -6.89 1.88 4.53
CA THR A 110 -6.70 0.94 3.44
C THR A 110 -6.89 1.64 2.09
N SER A 111 -5.97 1.39 1.18
CA SER A 111 -6.15 1.60 -0.26
C SER A 111 -6.47 0.26 -0.91
N PHE A 112 -6.79 0.29 -2.18
CA PHE A 112 -7.04 -0.92 -2.95
C PHE A 112 -5.84 -1.23 -3.85
N PHE A 113 -5.53 -2.53 -3.94
CA PHE A 113 -4.40 -3.00 -4.73
C PHE A 113 -4.63 -2.74 -6.22
N VAL A 114 -3.65 -2.12 -6.86
CA VAL A 114 -3.63 -1.89 -8.31
C VAL A 114 -2.40 -2.58 -8.89
N PRO A 115 -2.57 -3.60 -9.76
CA PRO A 115 -1.45 -4.23 -10.45
C PRO A 115 -0.74 -3.21 -11.33
N LYS A 116 0.55 -3.00 -11.10
CA LYS A 116 1.33 -2.01 -11.86
C LYS A 116 2.23 -2.67 -12.90
N PRO A 117 2.42 -2.05 -14.08
CA PRO A 117 3.46 -2.42 -15.02
C PRO A 117 4.85 -2.54 -14.37
N PHE A 118 5.68 -3.39 -14.90
CA PHE A 118 7.06 -3.62 -14.45
C PHE A 118 7.20 -4.12 -13.00
N THR A 119 6.12 -4.67 -12.44
CA THR A 119 6.14 -5.38 -11.16
C THR A 119 5.82 -6.85 -11.35
N PRO A 120 6.17 -7.74 -10.41
CA PRO A 120 5.77 -9.14 -10.48
C PRO A 120 4.25 -9.33 -10.59
N PHE A 121 3.47 -8.39 -10.08
CA PHE A 121 2.00 -8.45 -10.10
C PHE A 121 1.36 -7.87 -11.37
N GLN A 122 2.13 -7.49 -12.40
CA GLN A 122 1.58 -6.95 -13.64
C GLN A 122 0.62 -7.90 -14.39
N TRP A 123 0.68 -9.20 -14.09
CA TRP A 123 -0.23 -10.22 -14.63
C TRP A 123 -1.44 -10.49 -13.74
N ALA A 124 -1.40 -10.07 -12.47
CA ALA A 124 -2.46 -10.32 -11.53
C ALA A 124 -3.77 -9.60 -11.91
N PRO A 125 -4.94 -10.18 -11.63
CA PRO A 125 -6.20 -9.44 -11.71
C PRO A 125 -6.28 -8.39 -10.61
N GLN A 126 -7.05 -7.34 -10.85
CA GLN A 126 -7.50 -6.42 -9.80
C GLN A 126 -8.89 -6.88 -9.34
N CYS A 127 -9.19 -6.72 -8.06
CA CYS A 127 -10.54 -6.95 -7.55
C CYS A 127 -11.55 -6.01 -8.19
N THR A 128 -12.81 -6.45 -8.29
CA THR A 128 -13.92 -5.59 -8.67
C THR A 128 -14.23 -4.57 -7.56
N LYS A 129 -15.04 -3.58 -7.89
CA LYS A 129 -15.54 -2.59 -6.91
C LYS A 129 -16.24 -3.28 -5.74
N GLU A 130 -17.11 -4.24 -6.03
CA GLU A 130 -17.91 -4.98 -5.05
C GLU A 130 -17.00 -5.76 -4.09
N GLU A 131 -16.03 -6.50 -4.64
CA GLU A 131 -15.03 -7.23 -3.84
C GLU A 131 -14.21 -6.29 -2.94
N PHE A 132 -13.80 -5.13 -3.45
CA PHE A 132 -13.09 -4.15 -2.64
C PHE A 132 -13.94 -3.63 -1.48
N VAL A 133 -15.20 -3.31 -1.75
CA VAL A 133 -16.14 -2.80 -0.74
C VAL A 133 -16.42 -3.88 0.31
N GLU A 134 -16.61 -5.14 -0.09
CA GLU A 134 -16.80 -6.27 0.84
C GLU A 134 -15.59 -6.44 1.76
N LYS A 135 -14.38 -6.40 1.21
CA LYS A 135 -13.12 -6.49 1.98
C LYS A 135 -12.98 -5.32 2.97
N ALA A 136 -13.33 -4.11 2.57
CA ALA A 136 -13.31 -2.94 3.45
C ALA A 136 -14.33 -3.07 4.59
N TYR A 137 -15.53 -3.58 4.31
CA TYR A 137 -16.53 -3.86 5.35
C TYR A 137 -16.10 -4.98 6.30
N LEU A 138 -15.46 -6.04 5.78
CA LEU A 138 -14.89 -7.11 6.61
C LEU A 138 -13.83 -6.54 7.56
N THR A 139 -12.93 -5.69 7.06
CA THR A 139 -11.92 -5.00 7.87
C THR A 139 -12.59 -4.16 8.97
N ARG A 140 -13.61 -3.37 8.62
CA ARG A 140 -14.37 -2.54 9.58
C ARG A 140 -15.02 -3.39 10.66
N LYS A 141 -15.68 -4.49 10.26
CA LYS A 141 -16.30 -5.44 11.19
C LYS A 141 -15.25 -6.02 12.13
N SER A 142 -14.14 -6.51 11.60
CA SER A 142 -13.06 -7.11 12.38
C SER A 142 -12.46 -6.12 13.39
N ILE A 143 -12.33 -4.83 13.04
CA ILE A 143 -11.90 -3.78 13.97
C ILE A 143 -12.92 -3.60 15.09
N SER A 144 -14.23 -3.64 14.80
CA SER A 144 -15.28 -3.46 15.82
C SER A 144 -15.30 -4.59 16.85
N GLU A 145 -14.72 -5.74 16.54
CA GLU A 145 -14.59 -6.91 17.41
C GLU A 145 -13.35 -6.84 18.31
N GLN A 146 -12.43 -5.89 18.08
CA GLN A 146 -11.17 -5.78 18.83
C GLN A 146 -11.34 -5.12 20.19
N LEU A 147 -10.52 -5.54 21.15
CA LEU A 147 -10.54 -5.00 22.53
C LEU A 147 -10.31 -3.48 22.56
N ASN A 148 -9.37 -3.00 21.77
CA ASN A 148 -8.98 -1.59 21.72
C ASN A 148 -9.68 -0.82 20.58
N GLN A 149 -10.83 -1.26 20.08
CA GLN A 149 -11.55 -0.67 18.95
C GLN A 149 -11.76 0.85 19.07
N LYS A 150 -12.00 1.35 20.30
CA LYS A 150 -12.19 2.78 20.57
C LYS A 150 -10.96 3.64 20.31
N SER A 151 -9.78 3.01 20.24
CA SER A 151 -8.53 3.67 19.90
C SER A 151 -8.22 3.62 18.40
N ILE A 152 -8.97 2.85 17.62
CA ILE A 152 -8.74 2.60 16.20
C ILE A 152 -9.77 3.38 15.37
N LYS A 153 -9.28 4.26 14.49
CA LYS A 153 -10.09 4.91 13.46
C LYS A 153 -9.79 4.26 12.12
N TYR A 154 -10.80 3.79 11.42
CA TYR A 154 -10.66 3.15 10.12
C TYR A 154 -11.26 3.99 9.00
N ASN A 155 -10.57 4.07 7.88
CA ASN A 155 -11.02 4.67 6.62
C ASN A 155 -10.41 3.91 5.43
N TRP A 156 -11.09 3.98 4.29
CA TRP A 156 -10.61 3.41 3.02
C TRP A 156 -10.82 4.38 1.86
N HIS A 157 -10.12 4.13 0.76
CA HIS A 157 -10.22 4.93 -0.45
C HIS A 157 -11.48 4.57 -1.27
N GLU A 158 -11.85 5.43 -2.20
CA GLU A 158 -12.95 5.17 -3.13
C GLU A 158 -12.60 4.02 -4.08
N ALA A 159 -13.50 3.02 -4.17
CA ALA A 159 -13.27 1.84 -4.98
C ALA A 159 -13.31 2.15 -6.49
N ASP A 160 -14.24 2.99 -6.94
CA ASP A 160 -14.37 3.39 -8.34
C ASP A 160 -13.09 4.07 -8.86
N VAL A 161 -12.50 4.96 -8.06
CA VAL A 161 -11.23 5.63 -8.40
C VAL A 161 -10.10 4.60 -8.54
N SER A 162 -10.05 3.61 -7.65
CA SER A 162 -9.01 2.56 -7.68
C SER A 162 -9.19 1.61 -8.86
N VAL A 163 -10.42 1.28 -9.24
CA VAL A 163 -10.69 0.48 -10.44
C VAL A 163 -10.26 1.23 -11.68
N LEU A 164 -10.65 2.49 -11.82
CA LEU A 164 -10.23 3.34 -12.95
C LEU A 164 -8.71 3.48 -13.01
N GLU A 165 -8.04 3.65 -11.86
CA GLU A 165 -6.57 3.68 -11.80
C GLU A 165 -5.96 2.39 -12.39
N GLY A 166 -6.56 1.23 -12.10
CA GLY A 166 -6.13 -0.06 -12.65
C GLY A 166 -6.31 -0.14 -14.16
N VAL A 167 -7.44 0.35 -14.66
CA VAL A 167 -7.70 0.42 -16.11
C VAL A 167 -6.66 1.31 -16.81
N LEU A 168 -6.42 2.51 -16.30
CA LEU A 168 -5.46 3.46 -16.89
C LEU A 168 -4.01 2.98 -16.77
N ALA A 169 -3.64 2.38 -15.64
CA ALA A 169 -2.29 1.85 -15.43
C ALA A 169 -1.94 0.66 -16.35
N ARG A 170 -2.94 -0.11 -16.74
CA ARG A 170 -2.77 -1.36 -17.53
C ARG A 170 -3.31 -1.24 -18.96
N GLY A 171 -3.81 -0.08 -19.31
CA GLY A 171 -4.43 0.19 -20.60
C GLY A 171 -3.45 0.28 -21.76
N ASP A 172 -4.02 0.27 -22.95
CA ASP A 172 -3.31 0.48 -24.19
C ASP A 172 -3.67 1.85 -24.80
N ARG A 173 -3.10 2.15 -25.97
CA ARG A 173 -3.33 3.45 -26.65
C ARG A 173 -4.79 3.72 -27.04
N LYS A 174 -5.67 2.70 -27.05
CA LYS A 174 -7.10 2.89 -27.36
C LYS A 174 -7.79 3.73 -26.30
N LEU A 175 -7.29 3.70 -25.04
CA LEU A 175 -7.80 4.54 -23.97
C LEU A 175 -7.68 6.05 -24.23
N SER A 176 -6.86 6.46 -25.21
CA SER A 176 -6.77 7.87 -25.61
C SER A 176 -8.12 8.45 -26.06
N GLN A 177 -8.98 7.63 -26.65
CA GLN A 177 -10.33 8.04 -27.07
C GLN A 177 -11.24 8.27 -25.87
N VAL A 178 -11.16 7.40 -24.86
CA VAL A 178 -11.88 7.55 -23.58
C VAL A 178 -11.43 8.84 -22.88
N LEU A 179 -10.11 9.05 -22.77
CA LEU A 179 -9.56 10.28 -22.18
C LEU A 179 -10.04 11.55 -22.89
N LEU A 180 -10.06 11.53 -24.23
CA LEU A 180 -10.56 12.68 -25.00
C LEU A 180 -12.05 12.90 -24.78
N TYR A 181 -12.83 11.83 -24.67
CA TYR A 181 -14.26 11.89 -24.40
C TYR A 181 -14.55 12.58 -23.05
N VAL A 182 -13.95 12.08 -21.97
CA VAL A 182 -14.16 12.63 -20.61
C VAL A 182 -13.63 14.05 -20.48
N TYR A 183 -12.52 14.38 -21.15
CA TYR A 183 -12.00 15.73 -21.23
C TYR A 183 -13.03 16.69 -21.87
N ASN A 184 -13.65 16.29 -22.99
CA ASN A 184 -14.67 17.09 -23.66
C ASN A 184 -15.97 17.23 -22.84
N LYS A 185 -16.22 16.33 -21.88
CA LYS A 185 -17.31 16.42 -20.90
C LYS A 185 -16.98 17.30 -19.70
N GLY A 186 -15.76 17.82 -19.60
CA GLY A 186 -15.33 18.73 -18.54
C GLY A 186 -14.73 18.05 -17.30
N CYS A 187 -14.38 16.77 -17.39
CA CYS A 187 -13.71 16.04 -16.29
C CYS A 187 -12.21 16.36 -16.31
N PHE A 188 -11.77 17.29 -15.45
CA PHE A 188 -10.37 17.74 -15.39
C PHE A 188 -9.69 17.42 -14.06
N TYR A 189 -10.45 17.15 -13.02
CA TYR A 189 -9.95 17.04 -11.64
C TYR A 189 -10.33 15.72 -10.99
N ASP A 190 -10.45 14.65 -11.76
CA ASP A 190 -10.90 13.33 -11.30
C ASP A 190 -9.96 12.66 -10.28
N ALA A 191 -8.78 13.25 -10.01
CA ALA A 191 -7.91 12.83 -8.92
C ALA A 191 -8.47 13.20 -7.53
N TRP A 192 -9.45 14.10 -7.45
CA TRP A 192 -10.14 14.48 -6.23
C TRP A 192 -11.54 13.88 -6.22
N SER A 193 -11.88 13.17 -5.15
CA SER A 193 -13.15 12.42 -5.02
C SER A 193 -14.39 13.31 -5.26
N GLU A 194 -14.32 14.58 -4.85
CA GLU A 194 -15.42 15.55 -5.06
C GLU A 194 -15.66 15.96 -6.51
N TYR A 195 -14.69 15.70 -7.40
CA TYR A 195 -14.78 16.01 -8.83
C TYR A 195 -14.80 14.75 -9.69
N PHE A 196 -14.72 13.58 -9.10
CA PHE A 196 -14.73 12.32 -9.82
C PHE A 196 -16.13 11.91 -10.25
N HIS A 197 -16.33 11.75 -11.54
CA HIS A 197 -17.60 11.39 -12.17
C HIS A 197 -17.53 10.03 -12.84
N ASN A 198 -17.71 8.96 -12.04
CA ASN A 198 -17.62 7.58 -12.53
C ASN A 198 -18.62 7.29 -13.67
N ASP A 199 -19.81 7.86 -13.60
CA ASP A 199 -20.86 7.74 -14.64
C ASP A 199 -20.37 8.24 -16.00
N VAL A 200 -19.67 9.37 -16.04
CA VAL A 200 -19.10 9.93 -17.28
C VAL A 200 -17.99 9.03 -17.84
N TRP A 201 -17.18 8.42 -16.96
CA TRP A 201 -16.16 7.46 -17.38
C TRP A 201 -16.78 6.20 -17.99
N MET A 202 -17.82 5.65 -17.37
CA MET A 202 -18.52 4.47 -17.91
C MET A 202 -19.21 4.79 -19.25
N GLU A 203 -19.86 5.96 -19.38
CA GLU A 203 -20.42 6.45 -20.65
C GLU A 203 -19.32 6.54 -21.74
N ALA A 204 -18.14 7.01 -21.37
CA ALA A 204 -17.01 7.13 -22.30
C ALA A 204 -16.50 5.77 -22.78
N PHE A 205 -16.39 4.78 -21.90
CA PHE A 205 -16.01 3.42 -22.27
C PHE A 205 -17.03 2.81 -23.23
N GLU A 206 -18.32 2.93 -22.93
CA GLU A 206 -19.39 2.45 -23.79
C GLU A 206 -19.35 3.12 -25.16
N ALA A 207 -19.27 4.45 -25.21
CA ALA A 207 -19.21 5.22 -26.45
C ALA A 207 -17.99 4.89 -27.33
N CYS A 208 -16.87 4.51 -26.71
CA CYS A 208 -15.66 4.09 -27.41
C CYS A 208 -15.64 2.59 -27.75
N GLY A 209 -16.64 1.82 -27.34
CA GLY A 209 -16.71 0.37 -27.54
C GLY A 209 -15.59 -0.40 -26.82
N LEU A 210 -15.18 0.09 -25.65
CA LEU A 210 -14.13 -0.50 -24.82
C LEU A 210 -14.72 -1.02 -23.52
N ASP A 211 -14.20 -2.16 -23.08
CA ASP A 211 -14.57 -2.79 -21.82
C ASP A 211 -13.48 -2.48 -20.76
N PRO A 212 -13.78 -1.72 -19.69
CA PRO A 212 -12.82 -1.46 -18.61
C PRO A 212 -12.38 -2.73 -17.90
N ASP A 213 -13.23 -3.74 -17.78
CA ASP A 213 -12.95 -5.00 -17.08
C ASP A 213 -11.88 -5.81 -17.81
N PHE A 214 -11.82 -5.70 -19.13
CA PHE A 214 -10.75 -6.30 -19.93
C PHE A 214 -9.35 -5.82 -19.48
N TYR A 215 -9.23 -4.57 -19.08
CA TYR A 215 -7.95 -4.01 -18.65
C TYR A 215 -7.60 -4.33 -17.20
N SER A 216 -8.60 -4.32 -16.29
CA SER A 216 -8.38 -4.36 -14.84
C SER A 216 -8.59 -5.74 -14.21
N HIS A 217 -9.68 -6.44 -14.50
CA HIS A 217 -10.15 -7.56 -13.68
C HIS A 217 -9.66 -8.94 -14.09
N ARG A 218 -9.06 -9.11 -15.25
CA ARG A 218 -8.56 -10.41 -15.69
C ARG A 218 -7.11 -10.66 -15.28
N GLU A 219 -6.77 -11.91 -14.94
CA GLU A 219 -5.39 -12.37 -14.93
C GLU A 219 -4.88 -12.42 -16.38
N ARG A 220 -3.69 -11.89 -16.63
CA ARG A 220 -3.05 -11.92 -17.96
C ARG A 220 -2.16 -13.13 -18.08
N PRO A 221 -2.24 -13.90 -19.18
CA PRO A 221 -1.31 -14.98 -19.46
C PRO A 221 0.15 -14.49 -19.54
N LEU A 222 1.09 -15.34 -19.11
CA LEU A 222 2.51 -14.96 -19.14
C LEU A 222 3.08 -14.80 -20.55
N ASP A 223 2.44 -15.36 -21.57
CA ASP A 223 2.82 -15.24 -22.98
C ASP A 223 2.12 -14.05 -23.70
N GLU A 224 1.21 -13.37 -23.03
CA GLU A 224 0.56 -12.17 -23.58
C GLU A 224 1.57 -11.04 -23.78
N ILE A 225 1.51 -10.37 -24.93
CA ILE A 225 2.25 -9.14 -25.20
C ILE A 225 1.55 -7.99 -24.43
N LEU A 226 2.25 -7.44 -23.47
CA LEU A 226 1.69 -6.36 -22.64
C LEU A 226 1.89 -4.99 -23.30
N PRO A 227 0.97 -4.03 -23.08
CA PRO A 227 1.05 -2.70 -23.70
C PRO A 227 2.36 -1.94 -23.45
N TRP A 228 3.11 -2.31 -22.44
CA TRP A 228 4.38 -1.69 -22.02
C TRP A 228 5.63 -2.52 -22.34
N ASP A 229 5.50 -3.70 -22.96
CA ASP A 229 6.63 -4.59 -23.26
C ASP A 229 7.69 -3.97 -24.21
N PHE A 230 7.33 -2.91 -24.93
CA PHE A 230 8.27 -2.17 -25.77
C PHE A 230 9.21 -1.24 -24.97
N LEU A 231 8.94 -1.03 -23.67
CA LEU A 231 9.77 -0.20 -22.80
C LEU A 231 10.77 -1.07 -22.02
N ASP A 232 12.02 -0.68 -22.05
CA ASP A 232 13.06 -1.32 -21.24
C ASP A 232 13.34 -0.52 -19.98
N CYS A 233 12.77 -0.97 -18.84
CA CYS A 233 12.99 -0.35 -17.52
C CYS A 233 14.21 -0.94 -16.79
N GLY A 234 14.97 -1.83 -17.41
CA GLY A 234 16.14 -2.48 -16.80
C GLY A 234 15.85 -3.73 -15.98
N VAL A 235 14.60 -4.05 -15.77
CA VAL A 235 14.20 -5.29 -15.10
C VAL A 235 13.73 -6.30 -16.16
N SER A 236 14.32 -7.50 -16.16
CA SER A 236 13.97 -8.50 -17.16
C SER A 236 12.61 -9.13 -16.88
N ARG A 237 11.87 -9.45 -17.96
CA ARG A 237 10.59 -10.15 -17.87
C ARG A 237 10.74 -11.48 -17.13
N ALA A 238 11.77 -12.27 -17.44
CA ALA A 238 12.03 -13.54 -16.77
C ALA A 238 12.24 -13.41 -15.25
N PHE A 239 12.78 -12.28 -14.77
CA PHE A 239 12.85 -11.99 -13.35
C PHE A 239 11.45 -11.75 -12.76
N LEU A 240 10.64 -10.92 -13.41
CA LEU A 240 9.29 -10.61 -12.94
C LEU A 240 8.40 -11.85 -12.90
N GLU A 241 8.50 -12.73 -13.92
CA GLU A 241 7.79 -14.02 -13.97
C GLU A 241 8.19 -14.94 -12.81
N ARG A 242 9.51 -15.05 -12.54
CA ARG A 242 10.01 -15.83 -11.39
C ARG A 242 9.47 -15.29 -10.06
N GLU A 243 9.50 -13.98 -9.87
CA GLU A 243 9.00 -13.35 -8.65
C GLU A 243 7.47 -13.50 -8.53
N TRP A 244 6.73 -13.49 -9.64
CA TRP A 244 5.30 -13.80 -9.65
C TRP A 244 5.02 -15.23 -9.20
N GLN A 245 5.78 -16.21 -9.68
CA GLN A 245 5.65 -17.59 -9.22
C GLN A 245 6.03 -17.75 -7.74
N LYS A 246 7.08 -17.06 -7.29
CA LYS A 246 7.46 -17.06 -5.86
C LYS A 246 6.35 -16.48 -4.99
N ALA A 247 5.73 -15.37 -5.40
CA ALA A 247 4.60 -14.77 -4.69
C ALA A 247 3.43 -15.75 -4.58
N LYS A 248 3.06 -16.45 -5.68
CA LYS A 248 2.01 -17.50 -5.65
C LYS A 248 2.38 -18.67 -4.72
N ASN A 249 3.65 -18.96 -4.52
CA ASN A 249 4.17 -20.02 -3.66
C ASN A 249 4.58 -19.50 -2.26
N GLU A 250 4.26 -18.25 -1.91
CA GLU A 250 4.58 -17.62 -0.64
C GLU A 250 6.07 -17.63 -0.28
N THR A 251 6.94 -17.59 -1.31
CA THR A 251 8.39 -17.68 -1.16
C THR A 251 9.04 -16.32 -1.19
N ILE A 252 9.75 -15.97 -0.12
CA ILE A 252 10.47 -14.70 0.02
C ILE A 252 11.71 -14.67 -0.85
N SER A 253 11.97 -13.55 -1.49
CA SER A 253 13.24 -13.26 -2.15
C SER A 253 14.12 -12.38 -1.25
N PRO A 254 15.40 -12.75 -1.05
CA PRO A 254 16.32 -11.90 -0.31
C PRO A 254 16.53 -10.56 -1.03
N ASN A 255 16.82 -9.50 -0.27
CA ASN A 255 17.12 -8.20 -0.86
C ASN A 255 18.51 -8.16 -1.50
N CYS A 256 18.76 -7.17 -2.36
CA CYS A 256 20.00 -7.05 -3.14
C CYS A 256 21.27 -6.92 -2.28
N LYS A 257 21.16 -6.49 -0.99
CA LYS A 257 22.29 -6.44 -0.07
C LYS A 257 22.69 -7.84 0.43
N GLN A 258 21.75 -8.77 0.46
CA GLN A 258 21.97 -10.16 0.89
C GLN A 258 22.45 -11.03 -0.25
N ALA A 259 21.73 -10.98 -1.39
CA ALA A 259 22.07 -11.79 -2.56
C ALA A 259 21.53 -11.14 -3.85
N CYS A 260 22.31 -11.25 -4.95
CA CYS A 260 21.83 -10.83 -6.26
C CYS A 260 20.73 -11.77 -6.75
N GLN A 261 19.60 -11.20 -7.16
CA GLN A 261 18.43 -11.94 -7.65
C GLN A 261 18.38 -12.06 -9.19
N GLY A 262 19.39 -11.53 -9.90
CA GLY A 262 19.45 -11.62 -11.35
C GLY A 262 18.31 -10.84 -12.05
N CYS A 263 17.96 -9.67 -11.55
CA CYS A 263 16.85 -8.87 -12.11
C CYS A 263 17.18 -8.26 -13.48
N GLY A 264 18.46 -8.16 -13.86
CA GLY A 264 18.89 -7.53 -15.12
C GLY A 264 19.46 -6.12 -14.97
N ALA A 265 19.24 -5.43 -13.85
CA ALA A 265 19.67 -4.05 -13.66
C ALA A 265 21.20 -3.87 -13.68
N ALA A 266 21.98 -4.92 -13.37
CA ALA A 266 23.44 -4.87 -13.42
C ALA A 266 24.01 -4.51 -14.81
N ARG A 267 23.24 -4.67 -15.89
CA ARG A 267 23.66 -4.30 -17.26
C ARG A 267 23.91 -2.78 -17.45
N PHE A 268 23.36 -1.96 -16.57
CA PHE A 268 23.60 -0.52 -16.61
C PHE A 268 24.93 -0.08 -15.96
N GLY A 269 25.72 -1.05 -15.44
CA GLY A 269 27.03 -0.77 -14.87
C GLY A 269 27.02 0.04 -13.57
N CYS A 270 25.88 0.12 -12.87
CA CYS A 270 25.74 0.87 -11.62
C CYS A 270 24.89 0.13 -10.60
N GLY A 271 25.00 0.55 -9.33
CA GLY A 271 24.22 0.05 -8.19
C GLY A 271 24.88 -1.12 -7.45
N ILE A 272 24.21 -1.57 -6.39
CA ILE A 272 24.71 -2.56 -5.41
C ILE A 272 25.21 -3.87 -6.06
N CYS A 273 24.64 -4.24 -7.20
CA CYS A 273 25.04 -5.50 -7.90
C CYS A 273 26.42 -5.38 -8.58
N VAL A 274 26.95 -4.20 -8.74
CA VAL A 274 28.20 -3.93 -9.48
C VAL A 274 29.31 -3.51 -8.51
N GLU A 275 28.98 -2.99 -7.34
CA GLU A 275 29.96 -2.64 -6.31
C GLU A 275 30.56 -3.90 -5.69
N PRO A 276 31.90 -3.98 -5.52
CA PRO A 276 32.51 -5.07 -4.78
C PRO A 276 31.90 -5.14 -3.36
N ARG A 277 31.43 -6.29 -2.99
CA ARG A 277 31.05 -6.53 -1.59
C ARG A 277 32.33 -6.56 -0.78
N GLY A 278 32.57 -5.47 -0.01
CA GLY A 278 33.65 -5.40 0.95
C GLY A 278 33.51 -6.42 2.07
#